data_554b1ab7f6a18e6a9161ed8f6a532ca3
#
_entry.id   554b1ab7f6a18e6a9161ed8f6a532ca3
#
_cell.length_a   1.000
_cell.length_b   1.000
_cell.length_c   1.000
_cell.angle_alpha   90.00
_cell.angle_beta   90.00
_cell.angle_gamma   90.00
#
_symmetry.space_group_name_H-M   'P 1'
#
loop_
_entity.id
_entity.type
_entity.pdbx_description
1 polymer ?
#
loop_
_entity_poly.entity_id
_entity_poly.type
_entity_poly.pdbx_seq_one_letter_code
_entity_poly.pdbx_strand_id
1 'polypeptide(L)'
;MRTPRKDGFYKVYIRVVHKIKPGYIGTDKLVTKKFIDKDGNITDPFVNEYCARRILRFTELLNRVDYAKWNVKQIIEYVTKEDEDLCFSDYAHLHINRMIDNGQLRNAKNYKLALQHMERFAGTTRVMFGQLTSTFVNLWVQSLEQTHRAKEMYPVCMRQVFRAAVAEYNDYDNGVIRIKTNPWGKVKIPQADRTAKIAISPEECR
;
A
#
# COMPACT_ATOMS: atom_id res chain seq x y z
N MET A 1 -18.30 31.10 1.21
CA MET A 1 -18.90 30.19 2.22
C MET A 1 -19.83 29.24 1.49
N ARG A 2 -19.76 27.93 1.74
CA ARG A 2 -20.73 26.98 1.12
C ARG A 2 -22.06 27.07 1.87
N THR A 3 -23.16 26.86 1.17
CA THR A 3 -24.50 26.84 1.76
C THR A 3 -24.65 25.70 2.77
N PRO A 4 -25.36 25.92 3.89
CA PRO A 4 -25.64 24.87 4.84
C PRO A 4 -26.51 23.77 4.18
N ARG A 5 -26.44 22.57 4.73
CA ARG A 5 -27.37 21.49 4.40
C ARG A 5 -28.80 21.84 4.90
N LYS A 6 -29.79 21.11 4.46
CA LYS A 6 -31.19 21.29 4.89
C LYS A 6 -31.37 21.16 6.42
N ASP A 7 -30.46 20.45 7.09
CA ASP A 7 -30.41 20.24 8.54
C ASP A 7 -29.65 21.35 9.29
N GLY A 8 -29.20 22.42 8.62
CA GLY A 8 -28.48 23.53 9.22
C GLY A 8 -26.99 23.29 9.48
N PHE A 9 -26.46 22.11 9.16
CA PHE A 9 -25.05 21.80 9.33
C PHE A 9 -24.23 22.14 8.09
N TYR A 10 -22.95 22.44 8.31
CA TYR A 10 -21.97 22.69 7.27
C TYR A 10 -21.00 21.51 7.18
N LYS A 11 -20.80 20.98 5.97
CA LYS A 11 -19.83 19.93 5.73
C LYS A 11 -18.42 20.49 5.74
N VAL A 12 -17.52 19.84 6.47
CA VAL A 12 -16.12 20.22 6.57
C VAL A 12 -15.31 19.67 5.41
N TYR A 13 -14.39 20.47 4.87
CA TYR A 13 -13.48 20.10 3.80
C TYR A 13 -12.07 20.54 4.15
N ILE A 14 -11.09 19.70 3.82
CA ILE A 14 -9.69 20.07 3.82
C ILE A 14 -9.36 20.70 2.46
N ARG A 15 -8.85 21.92 2.47
CA ARG A 15 -8.44 22.62 1.26
C ARG A 15 -7.00 22.25 0.92
N VAL A 16 -6.76 21.79 -0.30
CA VAL A 16 -5.44 21.53 -0.86
C VAL A 16 -5.16 22.57 -1.93
N VAL A 17 -3.99 23.20 -1.90
CA VAL A 17 -3.58 24.17 -2.93
C VAL A 17 -2.26 23.70 -3.52
N HIS A 18 -2.21 23.53 -4.84
CA HIS A 18 -1.00 23.20 -5.57
C HIS A 18 -0.94 23.97 -6.89
N LYS A 19 0.20 24.62 -7.19
CA LYS A 19 0.38 25.46 -8.39
C LYS A 19 -0.78 26.48 -8.56
N ILE A 20 -1.14 27.16 -7.46
CA ILE A 20 -2.20 28.18 -7.39
C ILE A 20 -3.63 27.62 -7.59
N LYS A 21 -3.78 26.33 -7.94
CA LYS A 21 -5.09 25.70 -8.13
C LYS A 21 -5.58 25.08 -6.82
N PRO A 22 -6.78 25.45 -6.33
CA PRO A 22 -7.37 24.85 -5.15
C PRO A 22 -8.09 23.53 -5.48
N GLY A 23 -8.06 22.62 -4.53
CA GLY A 23 -8.87 21.39 -4.50
C GLY A 23 -9.42 21.17 -3.11
N TYR A 24 -10.38 20.27 -2.95
CA TYR A 24 -11.06 20.05 -1.69
C TYR A 24 -11.24 18.56 -1.42
N ILE A 25 -10.84 18.12 -0.23
CA ILE A 25 -11.07 16.77 0.27
C ILE A 25 -12.24 16.82 1.23
N GLY A 26 -13.33 16.11 0.92
CA GLY A 26 -14.49 16.00 1.79
C GLY A 26 -14.16 15.19 3.05
N THR A 27 -14.67 15.62 4.19
CA THR A 27 -14.63 14.84 5.44
C THR A 27 -16.02 14.33 5.79
N ASP A 28 -16.10 13.43 6.76
CA ASP A 28 -17.34 12.97 7.39
C ASP A 28 -17.83 13.93 8.49
N LYS A 29 -17.07 14.98 8.80
CA LYS A 29 -17.36 15.93 9.87
C LYS A 29 -18.32 17.02 9.42
N LEU A 30 -19.19 17.40 10.36
CA LEU A 30 -20.18 18.45 10.21
C LEU A 30 -20.02 19.44 11.37
N VAL A 31 -20.22 20.72 11.09
CA VAL A 31 -20.21 21.78 12.11
C VAL A 31 -21.46 22.65 12.01
N THR A 32 -21.92 23.19 13.11
CA THR A 32 -22.98 24.19 13.14
C THR A 32 -22.41 25.60 12.94
N LYS A 33 -23.25 26.57 12.60
CA LYS A 33 -22.85 27.97 12.43
C LYS A 33 -22.14 28.55 13.66
N LYS A 34 -22.46 28.04 14.87
CA LYS A 34 -21.83 28.45 16.15
C LYS A 34 -20.33 28.23 16.17
N PHE A 35 -19.85 27.20 15.49
CA PHE A 35 -18.44 26.83 15.44
C PHE A 35 -17.72 27.32 14.17
N ILE A 36 -18.25 28.39 13.56
CA ILE A 36 -17.62 29.07 12.41
C ILE A 36 -17.45 30.53 12.80
N ASP A 37 -16.21 31.03 12.79
CA ASP A 37 -15.90 32.42 13.10
C ASP A 37 -16.29 33.38 11.97
N LYS A 38 -16.04 34.70 12.17
CA LYS A 38 -16.36 35.74 11.20
C LYS A 38 -15.55 35.58 9.90
N ASP A 39 -14.37 35.00 9.97
CA ASP A 39 -13.44 34.79 8.85
C ASP A 39 -13.73 33.46 8.13
N GLY A 40 -14.68 32.68 8.65
CA GLY A 40 -15.07 31.38 8.09
C GLY A 40 -14.21 30.21 8.55
N ASN A 41 -13.38 30.37 9.58
CA ASN A 41 -12.59 29.30 10.15
C ASN A 41 -13.43 28.48 11.14
N ILE A 42 -13.09 27.19 11.24
CA ILE A 42 -13.75 26.26 12.17
C ILE A 42 -13.11 26.42 13.55
N THR A 43 -13.95 26.63 14.56
CA THR A 43 -13.52 26.80 15.95
C THR A 43 -13.80 25.58 16.83
N ASP A 44 -14.45 24.53 16.29
CA ASP A 44 -14.70 23.28 16.99
C ASP A 44 -13.37 22.52 17.22
N PRO A 45 -12.93 22.31 18.48
CA PRO A 45 -11.64 21.72 18.78
C PRO A 45 -11.54 20.25 18.32
N PHE A 46 -12.62 19.48 18.38
CA PHE A 46 -12.62 18.08 17.96
C PHE A 46 -12.49 17.94 16.44
N VAL A 47 -13.19 18.83 15.71
CA VAL A 47 -13.11 18.86 14.23
C VAL A 47 -11.73 19.33 13.79
N ASN A 48 -11.18 20.34 14.47
CA ASN A 48 -9.83 20.84 14.18
C ASN A 48 -8.76 19.77 14.45
N GLU A 49 -8.84 19.07 15.57
CA GLU A 49 -7.92 17.96 15.87
C GLU A 49 -8.00 16.85 14.82
N TYR A 50 -9.21 16.44 14.44
CA TYR A 50 -9.42 15.45 13.39
C TYR A 50 -8.82 15.89 12.05
N CYS A 51 -9.06 17.13 11.63
CA CYS A 51 -8.49 17.68 10.40
C CYS A 51 -6.97 17.78 10.48
N ALA A 52 -6.42 18.23 11.61
CA ALA A 52 -4.98 18.32 11.82
C ALA A 52 -4.27 16.98 11.69
N ARG A 53 -4.81 15.91 12.29
CA ARG A 53 -4.28 14.54 12.15
C ARG A 53 -4.28 14.07 10.68
N ARG A 54 -5.36 14.34 9.94
CA ARG A 54 -5.42 14.00 8.52
C ARG A 54 -4.46 14.80 7.66
N ILE A 55 -4.31 16.09 7.95
CA ILE A 55 -3.35 16.95 7.23
C ILE A 55 -1.92 16.48 7.48
N LEU A 56 -1.57 16.15 8.74
CA LEU A 56 -0.26 15.61 9.08
C LEU A 56 0.03 14.34 8.27
N ARG A 57 -0.92 13.41 8.24
CA ARG A 57 -0.81 12.19 7.47
C ARG A 57 -0.64 12.44 5.96
N PHE A 58 -1.44 13.34 5.38
CA PHE A 58 -1.31 13.71 3.97
C PHE A 58 0.07 14.30 3.66
N THR A 59 0.61 15.11 4.58
CA THR A 59 1.96 15.67 4.48
C THR A 59 3.02 14.55 4.50
N GLU A 60 2.90 13.58 5.41
CA GLU A 60 3.80 12.42 5.48
C GLU A 60 3.78 11.59 4.19
N LEU A 61 2.60 11.36 3.61
CA LEU A 61 2.46 10.66 2.33
C LEU A 61 3.15 11.42 1.19
N LEU A 62 2.92 12.73 1.10
CA LEU A 62 3.51 13.57 0.05
C LEU A 62 5.02 13.70 0.19
N ASN A 63 5.58 13.65 1.39
CA ASN A 63 7.02 13.67 1.61
C ASN A 63 7.75 12.41 1.06
N ARG A 64 7.01 11.36 0.70
CA ARG A 64 7.57 10.11 0.15
C ARG A 64 7.64 10.08 -1.36
N VAL A 65 7.10 11.08 -2.05
CA VAL A 65 6.97 11.09 -3.50
C VAL A 65 7.32 12.46 -4.08
N ASP A 66 7.87 12.48 -5.30
CA ASP A 66 8.02 13.71 -6.06
C ASP A 66 6.70 14.07 -6.75
N TYR A 67 5.95 14.97 -6.14
CA TYR A 67 4.67 15.47 -6.66
C TYR A 67 4.81 16.79 -7.44
N ALA A 68 6.04 17.28 -7.71
CA ALA A 68 6.26 18.57 -8.36
C ALA A 68 5.57 18.68 -9.73
N LYS A 69 5.48 17.58 -10.48
CA LYS A 69 4.84 17.53 -11.80
C LYS A 69 3.33 17.25 -11.75
N TRP A 70 2.79 16.90 -10.58
CA TRP A 70 1.38 16.55 -10.45
C TRP A 70 0.47 17.77 -10.52
N ASN A 71 -0.80 17.54 -10.81
CA ASN A 71 -1.87 18.50 -10.63
C ASN A 71 -2.59 18.27 -9.28
N VAL A 72 -3.40 19.23 -8.85
CA VAL A 72 -4.09 19.15 -7.56
C VAL A 72 -5.04 17.95 -7.45
N LYS A 73 -5.63 17.51 -8.56
CA LYS A 73 -6.52 16.33 -8.59
C LYS A 73 -5.73 15.04 -8.32
N GLN A 74 -4.56 14.89 -8.94
CA GLN A 74 -3.67 13.76 -8.70
C GLN A 74 -3.16 13.71 -7.26
N ILE A 75 -2.85 14.87 -6.65
CA ILE A 75 -2.48 14.96 -5.24
C ILE A 75 -3.63 14.47 -4.35
N ILE A 76 -4.84 14.98 -4.57
CA ILE A 76 -6.01 14.58 -3.80
C ILE A 76 -6.28 13.09 -3.95
N GLU A 77 -6.25 12.57 -5.16
CA GLU A 77 -6.44 11.17 -5.45
C GLU A 77 -5.39 10.29 -4.75
N TYR A 78 -4.13 10.71 -4.74
CA TYR A 78 -3.04 10.03 -4.07
C TYR A 78 -3.24 9.98 -2.55
N VAL A 79 -3.47 11.13 -1.89
CA VAL A 79 -3.57 11.19 -0.42
C VAL A 79 -4.90 10.63 0.14
N THR A 80 -5.90 10.41 -0.72
CA THR A 80 -7.21 9.86 -0.32
C THR A 80 -7.38 8.38 -0.67
N LYS A 81 -6.37 7.73 -1.23
CA LYS A 81 -6.41 6.28 -1.49
C LYS A 81 -6.50 5.50 -0.18
N GLU A 82 -7.45 4.57 -0.13
CA GLU A 82 -7.67 3.73 1.06
C GLU A 82 -6.60 2.66 1.24
N ASP A 83 -5.99 2.20 0.14
CA ASP A 83 -4.93 1.19 0.13
C ASP A 83 -3.61 1.67 0.76
N GLU A 84 -3.42 3.00 0.92
CA GLU A 84 -2.25 3.57 1.59
C GLU A 84 -2.25 3.34 3.10
N ASP A 85 -3.42 3.03 3.69
CA ASP A 85 -3.57 2.68 5.10
C ASP A 85 -3.12 1.27 5.44
N LEU A 86 -3.03 0.42 4.44
CA LEU A 86 -2.68 -0.98 4.64
C LEU A 86 -1.17 -1.17 4.53
N CYS A 87 -0.58 -1.76 5.57
CA CYS A 87 0.80 -2.17 5.58
C CYS A 87 0.95 -3.58 4.99
N PHE A 88 1.66 -3.69 3.88
CA PHE A 88 1.95 -4.97 3.24
C PHE A 88 2.85 -5.85 4.12
N SER A 89 3.88 -5.25 4.75
CA SER A 89 4.78 -5.99 5.64
C SER A 89 4.04 -6.61 6.82
N ASP A 90 3.13 -5.86 7.46
CA ASP A 90 2.34 -6.36 8.60
C ASP A 90 1.46 -7.54 8.17
N TYR A 91 0.81 -7.45 7.00
CA TYR A 91 0.05 -8.56 6.44
C TYR A 91 0.93 -9.75 6.07
N ALA A 92 2.10 -9.52 5.48
CA ALA A 92 3.03 -10.58 5.12
C ALA A 92 3.51 -11.34 6.36
N HIS A 93 3.81 -10.66 7.46
CA HIS A 93 4.13 -11.30 8.75
C HIS A 93 2.98 -12.16 9.26
N LEU A 94 1.74 -11.64 9.22
CA LEU A 94 0.55 -12.40 9.59
C LEU A 94 0.40 -13.67 8.74
N HIS A 95 0.56 -13.54 7.41
CA HIS A 95 0.48 -14.68 6.48
C HIS A 95 1.56 -15.73 6.77
N ILE A 96 2.80 -15.30 7.03
CA ILE A 96 3.91 -16.19 7.38
C ILE A 96 3.63 -16.92 8.70
N ASN A 97 3.11 -16.24 9.72
CA ASN A 97 2.76 -16.85 10.99
C ASN A 97 1.66 -17.91 10.81
N ARG A 98 0.62 -17.62 10.03
CA ARG A 98 -0.41 -18.61 9.66
C ARG A 98 0.17 -19.86 8.97
N MET A 99 1.20 -19.68 8.12
CA MET A 99 1.91 -20.82 7.50
C MET A 99 2.66 -21.65 8.53
N ILE A 100 3.30 -21.01 9.52
CA ILE A 100 4.01 -21.68 10.62
C ILE A 100 3.02 -22.48 11.47
N ASP A 101 1.91 -21.88 11.86
CA ASP A 101 0.85 -22.50 12.64
C ASP A 101 0.25 -23.73 11.93
N ASN A 102 0.19 -23.69 10.59
CA ASN A 102 -0.24 -24.78 9.73
C ASN A 102 0.88 -25.82 9.42
N GLY A 103 2.02 -25.76 10.10
CA GLY A 103 3.12 -26.70 9.94
C GLY A 103 3.97 -26.53 8.67
N GLN A 104 3.77 -25.46 7.89
CA GLN A 104 4.46 -25.21 6.61
C GLN A 104 5.82 -24.52 6.82
N LEU A 105 6.63 -24.96 7.76
CA LEU A 105 7.85 -24.31 8.22
C LEU A 105 8.85 -24.01 7.10
N ARG A 106 9.05 -24.98 6.17
CA ARG A 106 9.99 -24.81 5.06
C ARG A 106 9.56 -23.71 4.09
N ASN A 107 8.28 -23.63 3.78
CA ASN A 107 7.73 -22.59 2.94
C ASN A 107 7.76 -21.25 3.66
N ALA A 108 7.32 -21.18 4.92
CA ALA A 108 7.34 -19.96 5.74
C ALA A 108 8.73 -19.30 5.77
N LYS A 109 9.82 -20.12 5.86
CA LYS A 109 11.20 -19.63 5.78
C LYS A 109 11.48 -18.89 4.46
N ASN A 110 11.01 -19.41 3.33
CA ASN A 110 11.19 -18.77 2.03
C ASN A 110 10.45 -17.44 1.93
N TYR A 111 9.21 -17.39 2.43
CA TYR A 111 8.41 -16.15 2.48
C TYR A 111 9.05 -15.11 3.38
N LYS A 112 9.58 -15.51 4.54
CA LYS A 112 10.32 -14.62 5.45
C LYS A 112 11.55 -14.01 4.80
N LEU A 113 12.35 -14.82 4.10
CA LEU A 113 13.53 -14.33 3.37
C LEU A 113 13.15 -13.38 2.25
N ALA A 114 12.09 -13.69 1.50
CA ALA A 114 11.59 -12.83 0.44
C ALA A 114 11.12 -11.46 0.98
N LEU A 115 10.38 -11.46 2.09
CA LEU A 115 9.93 -10.23 2.76
C LEU A 115 11.12 -9.40 3.24
N GLN A 116 12.07 -9.98 3.95
CA GLN A 116 13.27 -9.28 4.43
C GLN A 116 14.06 -8.66 3.28
N HIS A 117 14.11 -9.31 2.13
CA HIS A 117 14.74 -8.77 0.93
C HIS A 117 13.99 -7.55 0.38
N MET A 118 12.67 -7.61 0.33
CA MET A 118 11.83 -6.50 -0.13
C MET A 118 11.92 -5.31 0.83
N GLU A 119 11.89 -5.54 2.14
CA GLU A 119 12.01 -4.50 3.17
C GLU A 119 13.39 -3.82 3.14
N ARG A 120 14.46 -4.61 2.96
CA ARG A 120 15.80 -4.06 2.79
C ARG A 120 15.92 -3.20 1.54
N PHE A 121 15.34 -3.63 0.43
CA PHE A 121 15.28 -2.84 -0.80
C PHE A 121 14.48 -1.55 -0.63
N ALA A 122 13.37 -1.60 0.10
CA ALA A 122 12.53 -0.44 0.41
C ALA A 122 13.18 0.52 1.44
N GLY A 123 14.23 0.09 2.15
CA GLY A 123 14.84 0.87 3.24
C GLY A 123 13.93 1.02 4.47
N THR A 124 12.92 0.16 4.62
CA THR A 124 11.95 0.19 5.73
C THR A 124 11.42 -1.20 6.02
N THR A 125 11.10 -1.47 7.28
CA THR A 125 10.41 -2.70 7.72
C THR A 125 8.89 -2.62 7.60
N ARG A 126 8.36 -1.50 7.10
CA ARG A 126 6.92 -1.25 6.91
C ARG A 126 6.64 -0.79 5.48
N VAL A 127 6.63 -1.72 4.55
CA VAL A 127 6.24 -1.47 3.16
C VAL A 127 4.72 -1.37 3.09
N MET A 128 4.22 -0.24 2.57
CA MET A 128 2.77 -0.01 2.44
C MET A 128 2.27 -0.53 1.08
N PHE A 129 0.99 -0.94 0.99
CA PHE A 129 0.40 -1.35 -0.29
C PHE A 129 0.48 -0.26 -1.37
N GLY A 130 0.33 1.02 -0.99
CA GLY A 130 0.46 2.15 -1.91
C GLY A 130 1.87 2.30 -2.50
N GLN A 131 2.90 1.82 -1.82
CA GLN A 131 4.29 1.82 -2.32
C GLN A 131 4.56 0.71 -3.35
N LEU A 132 3.76 -0.37 -3.33
CA LEU A 132 3.90 -1.50 -4.24
C LEU A 132 3.40 -1.14 -5.65
N THR A 133 4.14 -0.31 -6.35
CA THR A 133 3.91 -0.03 -7.77
C THR A 133 4.59 -1.07 -8.65
N SER A 134 4.16 -1.21 -9.92
CA SER A 134 4.84 -2.10 -10.88
C SER A 134 6.30 -1.71 -11.08
N THR A 135 6.63 -0.41 -11.02
CA THR A 135 8.00 0.09 -11.08
C THR A 135 8.81 -0.36 -9.88
N PHE A 136 8.28 -0.18 -8.66
CA PHE A 136 8.94 -0.63 -7.43
C PHE A 136 9.24 -2.13 -7.48
N VAL A 137 8.24 -2.95 -7.83
CA VAL A 137 8.40 -4.41 -7.87
C VAL A 137 9.40 -4.84 -8.94
N ASN A 138 9.39 -4.22 -10.13
CA ASN A 138 10.37 -4.51 -11.18
C ASN A 138 11.80 -4.17 -10.74
N LEU A 139 12.02 -3.00 -10.13
CA LEU A 139 13.32 -2.60 -9.61
C LEU A 139 13.80 -3.53 -8.48
N TRP A 140 12.89 -3.92 -7.58
CA TRP A 140 13.19 -4.90 -6.54
C TRP A 140 13.61 -6.25 -7.15
N VAL A 141 12.86 -6.77 -8.13
CA VAL A 141 13.20 -8.03 -8.83
C VAL A 141 14.57 -7.94 -9.51
N GLN A 142 14.88 -6.81 -10.14
CA GLN A 142 16.19 -6.57 -10.75
C GLN A 142 17.33 -6.51 -9.72
N SER A 143 17.07 -6.02 -8.51
CA SER A 143 18.05 -5.93 -7.43
C SER A 143 18.38 -7.27 -6.76
N LEU A 144 17.70 -8.36 -7.12
CA LEU A 144 17.94 -9.67 -6.56
C LEU A 144 19.22 -10.27 -7.18
N GLU A 145 20.31 -10.26 -6.43
CA GLU A 145 21.62 -10.80 -6.85
C GLU A 145 21.86 -12.27 -6.45
N GLN A 146 20.89 -12.88 -5.76
CA GLN A 146 20.96 -14.25 -5.27
C GLN A 146 20.94 -15.28 -6.40
N THR A 147 20.91 -16.56 -5.99
CA THR A 147 20.81 -17.68 -6.93
C THR A 147 19.60 -17.56 -7.87
N HIS A 148 19.71 -18.13 -9.07
CA HIS A 148 18.59 -18.16 -10.03
C HIS A 148 17.28 -18.59 -9.42
N ARG A 149 17.31 -19.56 -8.49
CA ARG A 149 16.14 -20.02 -7.76
C ARG A 149 15.53 -18.96 -6.83
N ALA A 150 16.35 -18.16 -6.15
CA ALA A 150 15.89 -17.08 -5.29
C ALA A 150 15.26 -15.95 -6.11
N LYS A 151 15.84 -15.63 -7.29
CA LYS A 151 15.31 -14.62 -8.22
C LYS A 151 13.90 -14.98 -8.73
N GLU A 152 13.60 -16.27 -8.89
CA GLU A 152 12.26 -16.72 -9.22
C GLU A 152 11.35 -16.78 -7.99
N MET A 153 11.83 -17.40 -6.91
CA MET A 153 11.03 -17.75 -5.75
C MET A 153 10.58 -16.52 -4.94
N TYR A 154 11.45 -15.54 -4.70
CA TYR A 154 11.10 -14.38 -3.87
C TYR A 154 9.94 -13.56 -4.45
N PRO A 155 9.95 -13.20 -5.74
CA PRO A 155 8.81 -12.51 -6.35
C PRO A 155 7.53 -13.35 -6.34
N VAL A 156 7.64 -14.66 -6.52
CA VAL A 156 6.48 -15.57 -6.44
C VAL A 156 5.88 -15.56 -5.03
N CYS A 157 6.71 -15.65 -3.98
CA CYS A 157 6.25 -15.60 -2.59
C CYS A 157 5.51 -14.28 -2.31
N MET A 158 6.09 -13.14 -2.65
CA MET A 158 5.48 -11.83 -2.38
C MET A 158 4.21 -11.60 -3.22
N ARG A 159 4.17 -12.11 -4.45
CA ARG A 159 2.95 -12.09 -5.27
C ARG A 159 1.82 -12.91 -4.64
N GLN A 160 2.13 -14.06 -4.04
CA GLN A 160 1.12 -14.89 -3.35
C GLN A 160 0.60 -14.19 -2.09
N VAL A 161 1.49 -13.57 -1.28
CA VAL A 161 1.08 -12.74 -0.14
C VAL A 161 0.15 -11.62 -0.59
N PHE A 162 0.52 -10.91 -1.66
CA PHE A 162 -0.30 -9.84 -2.21
C PHE A 162 -1.68 -10.33 -2.64
N ARG A 163 -1.76 -11.46 -3.33
CA ARG A 163 -3.03 -12.08 -3.74
C ARG A 163 -3.89 -12.49 -2.55
N ALA A 164 -3.28 -13.07 -1.52
CA ALA A 164 -3.97 -13.43 -0.29
C ALA A 164 -4.54 -12.19 0.41
N ALA A 165 -3.77 -11.10 0.47
CA ALA A 165 -4.24 -9.84 1.03
C ALA A 165 -5.41 -9.23 0.23
N VAL A 166 -5.34 -9.26 -1.10
CA VAL A 166 -6.44 -8.80 -1.95
C VAL A 166 -7.71 -9.61 -1.69
N ALA A 167 -7.59 -10.95 -1.59
CA ALA A 167 -8.72 -11.83 -1.31
C ALA A 167 -9.33 -11.60 0.08
N GLU A 168 -8.53 -11.20 1.09
CA GLU A 168 -9.00 -10.97 2.46
C GLU A 168 -9.55 -9.55 2.67
N TYR A 169 -8.93 -8.54 2.03
CA TYR A 169 -9.29 -7.14 2.24
C TYR A 169 -10.32 -6.59 1.26
N ASN A 170 -10.46 -7.20 0.09
CA ASN A 170 -11.45 -6.79 -0.89
C ASN A 170 -12.68 -7.73 -0.79
N ASP A 171 -13.84 -7.12 -0.67
CA ASP A 171 -15.13 -7.79 -0.74
C ASP A 171 -15.90 -7.25 -1.95
N TYR A 172 -15.77 -7.96 -3.07
CA TYR A 172 -16.36 -7.55 -4.33
C TYR A 172 -17.90 -7.67 -4.32
N ASP A 173 -18.47 -8.57 -3.51
CA ASP A 173 -19.91 -8.77 -3.42
C ASP A 173 -20.59 -7.60 -2.73
N ASN A 174 -19.91 -7.00 -1.75
CA ASN A 174 -20.39 -5.81 -1.03
C ASN A 174 -19.77 -4.50 -1.56
N GLY A 175 -19.00 -4.54 -2.66
CA GLY A 175 -18.40 -3.36 -3.27
C GLY A 175 -17.26 -2.73 -2.45
N VAL A 176 -16.70 -3.45 -1.48
CA VAL A 176 -15.59 -2.96 -0.64
C VAL A 176 -14.28 -3.32 -1.33
N ILE A 177 -13.60 -2.33 -1.91
CA ILE A 177 -12.31 -2.51 -2.57
C ILE A 177 -11.27 -1.65 -1.84
N ARG A 178 -10.49 -2.29 -0.95
CA ARG A 178 -9.44 -1.62 -0.17
C ARG A 178 -8.10 -1.59 -0.91
N ILE A 179 -7.76 -2.66 -1.64
CA ILE A 179 -6.56 -2.72 -2.48
C ILE A 179 -7.01 -2.60 -3.93
N LYS A 180 -6.80 -1.41 -4.53
CA LYS A 180 -7.29 -1.04 -5.86
C LYS A 180 -6.29 -1.34 -6.98
N THR A 181 -5.00 -1.40 -6.65
CA THR A 181 -3.92 -1.54 -7.63
C THR A 181 -3.36 -2.95 -7.60
N ASN A 182 -3.02 -3.48 -8.78
CA ASN A 182 -2.30 -4.76 -8.91
C ASN A 182 -0.95 -4.51 -9.60
N PRO A 183 0.14 -4.41 -8.83
CA PRO A 183 1.47 -4.14 -9.40
C PRO A 183 2.01 -5.30 -10.22
N TRP A 184 1.55 -6.53 -9.96
CA TRP A 184 2.12 -7.76 -10.51
C TRP A 184 1.73 -8.03 -11.97
N GLY A 185 0.71 -7.35 -12.51
CA GLY A 185 0.25 -7.55 -13.88
C GLY A 185 1.30 -7.17 -14.97
N LYS A 186 2.25 -6.29 -14.61
CA LYS A 186 3.31 -5.80 -15.52
C LYS A 186 4.71 -6.24 -15.08
N VAL A 187 4.81 -7.20 -14.15
CA VAL A 187 6.08 -7.69 -13.60
C VAL A 187 6.44 -9.00 -14.28
N LYS A 188 7.62 -9.04 -14.91
CA LYS A 188 8.22 -10.27 -15.43
C LYS A 188 9.07 -10.91 -14.36
N ILE A 189 8.66 -12.10 -13.87
CA ILE A 189 9.43 -12.88 -12.92
C ILE A 189 10.39 -13.75 -13.71
N PRO A 190 11.72 -13.68 -13.45
CA PRO A 190 12.69 -14.57 -14.08
C PRO A 190 12.34 -16.03 -13.78
N GLN A 191 12.48 -16.91 -14.75
CA GLN A 191 12.40 -18.35 -14.54
C GLN A 191 13.79 -18.91 -14.26
N ALA A 192 13.91 -19.77 -13.26
CA ALA A 192 15.15 -20.47 -13.02
C ALA A 192 15.32 -21.59 -14.04
N ASP A 193 16.52 -21.71 -14.59
CA ASP A 193 16.86 -22.83 -15.46
C ASP A 193 16.61 -24.13 -14.72
N ARG A 194 15.76 -24.97 -15.28
CA ARG A 194 15.54 -26.32 -14.77
C ARG A 194 16.70 -27.18 -15.21
N THR A 195 17.72 -27.30 -14.39
CA THR A 195 18.76 -28.33 -14.56
C THR A 195 18.07 -29.68 -14.61
N ALA A 196 18.25 -30.38 -15.72
CA ALA A 196 17.78 -31.78 -15.85
C ALA A 196 18.41 -32.56 -14.70
N LYS A 197 17.59 -33.25 -13.91
CA LYS A 197 18.10 -34.19 -12.93
C LYS A 197 18.65 -35.39 -13.70
N ILE A 198 19.96 -35.53 -13.73
CA ILE A 198 20.60 -36.73 -14.22
C ILE A 198 20.36 -37.80 -13.14
N ALA A 199 19.60 -38.83 -13.47
CA ALA A 199 19.49 -39.99 -12.61
C ALA A 199 20.82 -40.75 -12.66
N ILE A 200 21.44 -40.98 -11.51
CA ILE A 200 22.61 -41.85 -11.40
C ILE A 200 22.16 -43.27 -11.72
N SER A 201 22.83 -43.93 -12.63
CA SER A 201 22.51 -45.32 -12.96
C SER A 201 22.85 -46.24 -11.78
N PRO A 202 22.17 -47.40 -11.63
CA PRO A 202 22.49 -48.39 -10.58
C PRO A 202 23.94 -48.86 -10.61
N GLU A 203 24.61 -48.78 -11.77
CA GLU A 203 26.02 -49.16 -11.96
C GLU A 203 27.01 -48.12 -11.40
N GLU A 204 26.63 -46.88 -11.30
CA GLU A 204 27.43 -45.79 -10.70
C GLU A 204 27.29 -45.70 -9.16
N CYS A 205 26.40 -46.55 -8.57
CA CYS A 205 26.20 -46.61 -7.13
C CYS A 205 26.98 -47.74 -6.44
N ARG A 206 27.98 -48.37 -7.10
CA ARG A 206 28.85 -49.42 -6.54
C ARG A 206 30.19 -48.90 -6.11
#